data_3ea2b9a3d02e2b5d4e35137ba7bcbd31
#
_entry.id   3ea2b9a3d02e2b5d4e35137ba7bcbd31
#
_cell.length_a   1.000
_cell.length_b   1.000
_cell.length_c   1.000
_cell.angle_alpha   90.00
_cell.angle_beta   90.00
_cell.angle_gamma   90.00
#
_symmetry.space_group_name_H-M   'P 1'
#
loop_
_entity.id
_entity.type
_entity.pdbx_description
1 polymer ?
#
loop_
_entity_poly.entity_id
_entity_poly.type
_entity_poly.pdbx_seq_one_letter_code
_entity_poly.pdbx_strand_id
1 'polypeptide(L)' 'MKYTIFVKFNSSPSKIQIQENEITISLKSKPERGKANLELIQKLAGYFGVAKDKINIISGLSSTKKLVDISN' A
#
# COMPACT_ATOMS: atom_id res chain seq x y z
N MET A 1 0.93 13.71 -0.33
CA MET A 1 -0.41 13.51 0.26
C MET A 1 -0.41 12.26 1.13
N LYS A 2 -1.11 12.32 2.23
CA LYS A 2 -1.19 11.18 3.16
C LYS A 2 -2.43 10.36 2.89
N TYR A 3 -2.26 9.05 2.89
CA TYR A 3 -3.34 8.10 2.67
C TYR A 3 -3.35 7.05 3.77
N THR A 4 -4.54 6.63 4.16
CA THR A 4 -4.70 5.46 5.00
C THR A 4 -4.84 4.24 4.10
N ILE A 5 -3.98 3.26 4.29
CA ILE A 5 -3.95 2.07 3.45
C ILE A 5 -4.56 0.90 4.22
N PHE A 6 -5.57 0.29 3.64
CA PHE A 6 -6.14 -0.95 4.15
C PHE A 6 -5.65 -2.10 3.28
N VAL A 7 -4.97 -3.05 3.90
CA VAL A 7 -4.33 -4.15 3.17
C VAL A 7 -5.09 -5.43 3.39
N LYS A 8 -5.39 -6.12 2.28
CA LYS A 8 -5.96 -7.46 2.30
C LYS A 8 -4.89 -8.42 1.81
N PHE A 9 -4.62 -9.45 2.60
CA PHE A 9 -3.60 -10.45 2.27
C PHE A 9 -4.23 -11.68 1.64
N ASN A 10 -3.41 -12.43 0.91
CA ASN A 10 -3.82 -13.68 0.26
C ASN A 10 -5.03 -13.48 -0.66
N SER A 11 -5.14 -12.30 -1.24
CA SER A 11 -6.26 -11.95 -2.11
C SER A 11 -5.84 -12.03 -3.58
N SER A 12 -6.67 -12.63 -4.40
CA SER A 12 -6.47 -12.73 -5.83
C SER A 12 -7.81 -12.44 -6.52
N PRO A 13 -7.84 -11.62 -7.56
CA PRO A 13 -6.71 -10.85 -8.11
C PRO A 13 -6.36 -9.65 -7.24
N SER A 14 -5.16 -9.13 -7.44
CA SER A 14 -4.73 -7.91 -6.76
C SER A 14 -5.55 -6.73 -7.27
N LYS A 15 -6.10 -5.96 -6.35
CA LYS A 15 -6.92 -4.79 -6.70
C LYS A 15 -6.52 -3.60 -5.84
N ILE A 16 -6.67 -2.41 -6.42
CA ILE A 16 -6.48 -1.16 -5.71
C ILE A 16 -7.77 -0.36 -5.85
N GLN A 17 -8.32 0.07 -4.73
CA GLN A 17 -9.50 0.92 -4.70
C GLN A 17 -9.18 2.15 -3.88
N ILE A 18 -9.49 3.33 -4.43
CA ILE A 18 -9.23 4.60 -3.75
C ILE A 18 -10.55 5.30 -3.54
N GLN A 19 -10.77 5.75 -2.30
CA GLN A 19 -11.92 6.54 -1.94
C GLN A 19 -11.43 7.67 -1.02
N GLU A 20 -11.38 8.90 -1.55
CA GLU A 20 -10.85 10.06 -0.84
C GLU A 20 -9.41 9.82 -0.43
N ASN A 21 -9.13 9.79 0.89
CA ASN A 21 -7.79 9.56 1.44
C ASN A 21 -7.56 8.12 1.86
N GLU A 22 -8.47 7.22 1.50
CA GLU A 22 -8.38 5.82 1.88
C GLU A 22 -8.12 4.97 0.67
N ILE A 23 -7.14 4.08 0.78
CA ILE A 23 -6.79 3.15 -0.28
C ILE A 23 -6.93 1.75 0.26
N THR A 24 -7.74 0.93 -0.41
CA THR A 24 -7.83 -0.50 -0.13
C THR A 24 -7.04 -1.24 -1.19
N ILE A 25 -6.07 -2.02 -0.76
CA ILE A 25 -5.20 -2.75 -1.67
C ILE A 25 -5.19 -4.23 -1.31
N SER A 26 -5.31 -5.08 -2.32
CA SER A 26 -5.24 -6.52 -2.16
C SER A 26 -3.86 -7.00 -2.60
N LEU A 27 -3.19 -7.75 -1.74
CA LEU A 27 -1.86 -8.27 -2.00
C LEU A 27 -1.92 -9.80 -2.08
N LYS A 28 -1.06 -10.36 -2.91
CA LYS A 28 -0.91 -11.80 -3.00
C LYS A 28 -0.03 -12.34 -1.89
N SER A 29 0.84 -11.51 -1.35
CA SER A 29 1.78 -11.91 -0.30
C SER A 29 1.07 -12.21 1.00
N LYS A 30 1.73 -13.03 1.82
CA LYS A 30 1.32 -13.23 3.21
C LYS A 30 1.81 -12.04 4.04
N PRO A 31 1.24 -11.84 5.25
CA PRO A 31 1.67 -10.74 6.11
C PRO A 31 3.02 -11.00 6.76
N GLU A 32 4.05 -11.20 5.95
CA GLU A 32 5.42 -11.41 6.40
C GLU A 32 6.18 -10.10 6.37
N ARG A 33 7.11 -9.95 7.31
CA ARG A 33 7.89 -8.73 7.42
C ARG A 33 8.65 -8.45 6.14
N GLY A 34 8.55 -7.22 5.68
CA GLY A 34 9.31 -6.75 4.54
C GLY A 34 8.68 -7.06 3.20
N LYS A 35 8.21 -8.27 3.00
CA LYS A 35 7.67 -8.68 1.71
C LYS A 35 6.39 -7.94 1.37
N ALA A 36 5.46 -7.87 2.31
CA ALA A 36 4.20 -7.17 2.08
C ALA A 36 4.43 -5.68 1.87
N ASN A 37 5.35 -5.08 2.63
CA ASN A 37 5.66 -3.66 2.45
C ASN A 37 6.27 -3.38 1.09
N LEU A 38 7.18 -4.26 0.62
CA LEU A 38 7.77 -4.09 -0.69
C LEU A 38 6.72 -4.20 -1.79
N GLU A 39 5.85 -5.18 -1.70
CA GLU A 39 4.78 -5.35 -2.68
C GLU A 39 3.84 -4.15 -2.65
N LEU A 40 3.50 -3.67 -1.47
CA LEU A 40 2.64 -2.50 -1.30
C LEU A 40 3.23 -1.28 -2.00
N ILE A 41 4.52 -1.00 -1.76
CA ILE A 41 5.20 0.13 -2.38
C ILE A 41 5.24 -0.01 -3.89
N GLN A 42 5.55 -1.21 -4.40
CA GLN A 42 5.59 -1.45 -5.83
C GLN A 42 4.23 -1.21 -6.49
N LYS A 43 3.17 -1.69 -5.87
CA LYS A 43 1.82 -1.52 -6.43
C LYS A 43 1.37 -0.07 -6.39
N LEU A 44 1.64 0.63 -5.30
CA LEU A 44 1.28 2.05 -5.20
C LEU A 44 2.08 2.89 -6.19
N ALA A 45 3.38 2.62 -6.31
CA ALA A 45 4.22 3.34 -7.27
C ALA A 45 3.71 3.15 -8.70
N GLY A 46 3.35 1.93 -9.06
CA GLY A 46 2.81 1.64 -10.38
C GLY A 46 1.45 2.29 -10.61
N TYR A 47 0.60 2.28 -9.60
CA TYR A 47 -0.74 2.85 -9.72
C TYR A 47 -0.68 4.38 -9.89
N PHE A 48 0.14 5.04 -9.08
CA PHE A 48 0.25 6.51 -9.14
C PHE A 48 1.24 6.99 -10.20
N GLY A 49 2.01 6.09 -10.80
CA GLY A 49 2.99 6.48 -11.80
C GLY A 49 4.15 7.27 -11.24
N VAL A 50 4.59 6.93 -10.04
CA VAL A 50 5.70 7.62 -9.38
C VAL A 50 6.80 6.62 -9.02
N ALA A 51 7.99 7.15 -8.73
CA ALA A 51 9.09 6.30 -8.30
C ALA A 51 8.81 5.73 -6.91
N LYS A 52 9.42 4.59 -6.60
CA LYS A 52 9.21 3.93 -5.32
C LYS A 52 9.64 4.80 -4.13
N ASP A 53 10.69 5.61 -4.32
CA ASP A 53 11.19 6.48 -3.26
C ASP A 53 10.24 7.65 -2.96
N LYS A 54 9.20 7.84 -3.76
CA LYS A 54 8.17 8.84 -3.49
C LYS A 54 7.09 8.32 -2.56
N ILE A 55 7.15 7.05 -2.20
CA ILE A 55 6.18 6.43 -1.32
C ILE A 55 6.85 6.14 0.01
N ASN A 56 6.34 6.78 1.07
CA ASN A 56 6.92 6.65 2.41
C ASN A 56 5.87 6.10 3.37
N ILE A 57 6.18 4.98 4.00
CA ILE A 57 5.32 4.43 5.04
C ILE A 57 5.63 5.18 6.32
N ILE A 58 4.66 6.01 6.77
CA ILE A 58 4.84 6.84 7.95
C ILE A 58 4.63 6.04 9.21
N SER A 59 3.61 5.19 9.21
CA SER A 59 3.25 4.43 10.38
C SER A 59 2.58 3.14 9.97
N GLY A 60 2.91 2.07 10.66
CA GLY A 60 2.20 0.81 10.55
C GLY A 60 1.24 0.67 11.72
N LEU A 61 -0.01 1.08 11.51
CA LEU A 61 -1.01 1.07 12.58
C LEU A 61 -1.37 -0.37 12.98
N SER A 62 -1.30 -1.27 12.01
CA SER A 62 -1.45 -2.71 12.22
C SER A 62 -0.91 -3.41 10.98
N SER A 63 -0.96 -4.74 10.96
CA SER A 63 -0.54 -5.48 9.77
C SER A 63 -1.44 -5.20 8.56
N THR A 64 -2.68 -4.77 8.80
CA THR A 64 -3.66 -4.52 7.74
C THR A 64 -3.98 -3.04 7.54
N LYS A 65 -3.44 -2.16 8.37
CA LYS A 65 -3.73 -0.73 8.28
C LYS A 65 -2.44 0.06 8.42
N LYS A 66 -2.15 0.91 7.46
CA LYS A 66 -0.92 1.70 7.44
C LYS A 66 -1.21 3.12 7.01
N LEU A 67 -0.34 4.03 7.44
CA LEU A 67 -0.37 5.42 6.98
C LEU A 67 0.81 5.63 6.05
N VAL A 68 0.53 6.14 4.86
CA VAL A 68 1.53 6.29 3.81
C VAL A 68 1.46 7.71 3.25
N ASP A 69 2.61 8.30 3.00
CA ASP A 69 2.73 9.59 2.33
C ASP A 69 3.23 9.35 0.91
N ILE A 70 2.50 9.88 -0.06
CA ILE A 70 2.84 9.75 -1.47
C ILE A 70 3.14 11.13 -2.04
N SER A 71 4.36 11.29 -2.54
CA SER A 71 4.81 12.54 -3.19
C SER A 71 4.81 12.37 -4.70
N ASN A 72 4.58 13.45 -5.39
CA ASN A 72 4.69 13.46 -6.86
C ASN A 72 6.00 14.08 -7.31
#